data_67da95f26e1e5dd652a6549498d72b41
#
_entry.id   67da95f26e1e5dd652a6549498d72b41
#
_cell.length_a   1.000
_cell.length_b   1.000
_cell.length_c   1.000
_cell.angle_alpha   90.00
_cell.angle_beta   90.00
_cell.angle_gamma   90.00
#
_symmetry.space_group_name_H-M   'P 1'
#
loop_
_entity.id
_entity.type
_entity.pdbx_description
1 polymer ?
#
loop_
_entity_poly.entity_id
_entity_poly.type
_entity_poly.pdbx_seq_one_letter_code
_entity_poly.pdbx_strand_id
1 'polypeptide(L)'
;MTIEPASLSDTQATKKRAKPNLALPSLQGNDTQEISCLQEYHRTQTLRTMKNPQKSEFGLSSPERMNTTVEWSSPVGTLSLSEDEVHLWRASLAVDPSALGHLKSTLAQNELERAERFIFDPDRDHFIAARGILRDVLGRYLQCAPQTIDFVYGARGKPAISNAGSRHPLRFNLSHSHGLAVIGIARERELGIDVEMIRPNFASEEIAKRYFSAKEIDELSGLPVELQTEGFFLCWTRKEAYIKATGEGLHIPLDSFDVSLTPGLRPELNSSDRSRWSLRSLVPGFGYVAAVVGEGSASQLRHFNWAP
;
A
#
# COMPACT_ATOMS: atom_id res chain seq x y z
N MET A 1 82.31 -13.72 5.66
CA MET A 1 82.30 -13.13 7.02
C MET A 1 81.49 -11.87 6.94
N THR A 2 80.65 -11.69 7.88
CA THR A 2 79.84 -10.55 8.26
C THR A 2 78.44 -10.52 7.66
N ILE A 3 77.52 -10.82 8.50
CA ILE A 3 76.06 -10.85 8.35
C ILE A 3 75.56 -9.46 8.73
N GLU A 4 74.61 -8.93 7.99
CA GLU A 4 73.80 -7.78 8.39
C GLU A 4 72.29 -8.03 8.26
N PRO A 5 71.46 -7.49 9.18
CA PRO A 5 70.08 -7.88 9.29
C PRO A 5 69.11 -7.00 8.49
N ALA A 6 68.02 -7.62 8.07
CA ALA A 6 66.95 -7.00 7.36
C ALA A 6 66.10 -6.06 8.24
N SER A 7 65.74 -4.90 7.70
CA SER A 7 64.78 -3.97 8.26
C SER A 7 63.33 -4.35 7.90
N LEU A 8 62.52 -4.50 8.91
CA LEU A 8 61.04 -4.62 8.81
C LEU A 8 60.43 -3.26 8.54
N SER A 9 59.70 -3.11 7.44
CA SER A 9 58.80 -1.99 7.22
C SER A 9 57.36 -2.43 7.46
N ASP A 10 56.78 -1.90 8.53
CA ASP A 10 55.38 -2.00 8.86
C ASP A 10 54.50 -1.31 7.78
N THR A 11 53.73 -2.09 7.06
CA THR A 11 52.64 -1.58 6.21
C THR A 11 51.30 -1.89 6.91
N GLN A 12 50.80 -0.89 7.64
CA GLN A 12 49.43 -0.92 8.17
C GLN A 12 48.42 -0.93 7.01
N ALA A 13 47.84 -2.07 6.72
CA ALA A 13 46.72 -2.21 5.83
C ALA A 13 45.44 -1.83 6.60
N THR A 14 44.90 -0.64 6.32
CA THR A 14 43.56 -0.20 6.74
C THR A 14 42.52 -1.10 6.11
N LYS A 15 41.96 -2.04 6.89
CA LYS A 15 40.75 -2.79 6.52
C LYS A 15 39.57 -1.84 6.43
N LYS A 16 39.20 -1.42 5.22
CA LYS A 16 37.91 -0.85 4.93
C LYS A 16 36.83 -1.90 5.31
N ARG A 17 36.08 -1.63 6.38
CA ARG A 17 34.85 -2.40 6.68
C ARG A 17 33.87 -2.25 5.51
N ALA A 18 33.64 -3.31 4.79
CA ALA A 18 32.57 -3.41 3.83
C ALA A 18 31.23 -3.23 4.57
N LYS A 19 30.42 -2.29 4.10
CA LYS A 19 29.04 -2.14 4.56
C LYS A 19 28.29 -3.46 4.27
N PRO A 20 27.48 -3.98 5.19
CA PRO A 20 26.68 -5.16 4.91
C PRO A 20 25.73 -4.85 3.77
N ASN A 21 25.85 -5.61 2.70
CA ASN A 21 24.93 -5.60 1.57
C ASN A 21 23.61 -6.14 2.10
N LEU A 22 22.63 -5.27 2.38
CA LEU A 22 21.24 -5.65 2.68
C LEU A 22 20.59 -6.10 1.36
N ALA A 23 20.95 -7.29 0.93
CA ALA A 23 20.15 -8.00 -0.05
C ALA A 23 18.79 -8.29 0.61
N LEU A 24 17.72 -7.67 0.10
CA LEU A 24 16.37 -8.10 0.38
C LEU A 24 16.26 -9.58 0.00
N PRO A 25 15.61 -10.43 0.81
CA PRO A 25 15.35 -11.79 0.40
C PRO A 25 14.58 -11.73 -0.93
N SER A 26 15.07 -12.43 -1.93
CA SER A 26 14.41 -12.57 -3.22
C SER A 26 13.09 -13.31 -2.99
N LEU A 27 11.99 -12.56 -2.92
CA LEU A 27 10.65 -13.12 -2.94
C LEU A 27 10.42 -13.69 -4.35
N GLN A 28 10.39 -15.00 -4.43
CA GLN A 28 10.02 -15.69 -5.66
C GLN A 28 8.50 -15.55 -5.85
N GLY A 29 8.10 -14.79 -6.87
CA GLY A 29 6.83 -14.88 -7.57
C GLY A 29 5.56 -14.56 -6.76
N ASN A 30 4.75 -13.64 -7.26
CA ASN A 30 3.34 -13.35 -6.94
C ASN A 30 3.00 -12.58 -5.65
N ASP A 31 3.91 -12.38 -4.70
CA ASP A 31 3.58 -11.76 -3.40
C ASP A 31 3.76 -10.24 -3.33
N THR A 32 4.35 -9.62 -4.33
CA THR A 32 4.91 -8.27 -4.22
C THR A 32 3.93 -7.12 -4.39
N GLN A 33 2.75 -7.32 -4.95
CA GLN A 33 1.79 -6.23 -5.15
C GLN A 33 0.70 -6.12 -4.08
N GLU A 34 0.51 -7.14 -3.25
CA GLU A 34 -0.46 -7.09 -2.15
C GLU A 34 0.14 -6.62 -0.82
N ILE A 35 1.47 -6.57 -0.73
CA ILE A 35 2.17 -6.06 0.45
C ILE A 35 2.82 -4.74 0.06
N SER A 36 2.43 -3.64 0.71
CA SER A 36 3.13 -2.36 0.56
C SER A 36 4.61 -2.53 0.91
N CYS A 37 5.50 -1.88 0.16
CA CYS A 37 6.93 -1.82 0.50
C CYS A 37 7.19 -1.39 1.95
N LEU A 38 6.31 -0.54 2.50
CA LEU A 38 6.36 -0.15 3.91
C LEU A 38 6.03 -1.32 4.83
N GLN A 39 5.10 -2.18 4.48
CA GLN A 39 4.76 -3.37 5.27
C GLN A 39 5.91 -4.36 5.28
N GLU A 40 6.59 -4.54 4.16
CA GLU A 40 7.76 -5.40 4.04
C GLU A 40 8.97 -4.84 4.79
N TYR A 41 9.21 -3.53 4.70
CA TYR A 41 10.24 -2.85 5.50
C TYR A 41 9.97 -2.98 7.00
N HIS A 42 8.71 -2.88 7.44
CA HIS A 42 8.33 -3.08 8.83
C HIS A 42 8.51 -4.52 9.29
N ARG A 43 8.16 -5.49 8.48
CA ARG A 43 8.37 -6.90 8.77
C ARG A 43 9.84 -7.19 9.06
N THR A 44 10.75 -6.58 8.30
CA THR A 44 12.20 -6.71 8.51
C THR A 44 12.71 -5.94 9.72
N GLN A 45 12.11 -4.79 10.08
CA GLN A 45 12.48 -4.00 11.27
C GLN A 45 11.90 -4.58 12.57
N THR A 46 10.68 -5.11 12.57
CA THR A 46 10.04 -5.73 13.74
C THR A 46 10.85 -6.92 14.24
N LEU A 47 11.45 -7.69 13.34
CA LEU A 47 12.39 -8.75 13.70
C LEU A 47 13.67 -8.23 14.36
N ARG A 48 14.02 -6.94 14.19
CA ARG A 48 15.18 -6.29 14.83
C ARG A 48 14.87 -5.60 16.16
N THR A 49 13.62 -5.15 16.40
CA THR A 49 13.27 -4.28 17.54
C THR A 49 12.55 -4.97 18.70
N MET A 50 12.34 -6.28 18.67
CA MET A 50 11.74 -7.04 19.79
C MET A 50 12.54 -7.00 21.10
N LYS A 51 13.47 -6.06 21.28
CA LYS A 51 14.28 -5.92 22.50
C LYS A 51 13.88 -4.80 23.46
N ASN A 52 12.89 -3.94 23.14
CA ASN A 52 12.46 -2.94 24.14
C ASN A 52 11.08 -2.31 23.84
N PRO A 53 10.01 -2.56 24.61
CA PRO A 53 8.74 -1.88 24.49
C PRO A 53 8.71 -0.64 25.42
N GLN A 54 8.70 0.56 24.86
CA GLN A 54 8.28 1.76 25.61
C GLN A 54 6.91 2.23 25.12
N LYS A 55 5.96 2.32 26.08
CA LYS A 55 4.65 2.95 25.92
C LYS A 55 4.81 4.46 25.79
N SER A 56 4.16 5.08 24.82
CA SER A 56 3.96 6.54 24.77
C SER A 56 2.51 6.87 24.46
N GLU A 57 1.86 7.57 25.38
CA GLU A 57 0.55 8.20 25.20
C GLU A 57 0.75 9.53 24.43
N PHE A 58 -0.07 9.76 23.40
CA PHE A 58 -0.01 10.98 22.62
C PHE A 58 -1.34 11.73 22.60
N GLY A 59 -1.28 12.99 23.07
CA GLY A 59 -2.32 13.99 22.83
C GLY A 59 -2.10 14.66 21.47
N LEU A 60 -3.00 14.46 20.54
CA LEU A 60 -3.04 15.17 19.25
C LEU A 60 -3.96 16.36 19.37
N SER A 61 -3.42 17.58 19.35
CA SER A 61 -4.19 18.81 19.12
C SER A 61 -4.44 18.96 17.61
N SER A 62 -5.70 18.97 17.21
CA SER A 62 -6.14 19.09 15.82
C SER A 62 -5.94 20.52 15.30
N PRO A 63 -5.26 20.73 14.16
CA PRO A 63 -5.50 21.92 13.35
C PRO A 63 -6.70 21.68 12.43
N GLU A 64 -7.63 22.61 12.39
CA GLU A 64 -8.70 22.68 11.42
C GLU A 64 -8.09 22.84 10.02
N ARG A 65 -8.01 21.74 9.28
CA ARG A 65 -7.62 21.75 7.87
C ARG A 65 -8.78 21.26 7.03
N MET A 66 -8.94 21.86 5.85
CA MET A 66 -9.95 21.50 4.85
C MET A 66 -9.77 20.03 4.40
N ASN A 67 -10.05 19.12 5.30
CA ASN A 67 -10.35 17.74 4.94
C ASN A 67 -11.83 17.72 4.56
N THR A 68 -12.12 17.67 3.29
CA THR A 68 -13.45 17.23 2.85
C THR A 68 -13.62 15.84 3.43
N THR A 69 -14.30 15.77 4.56
CA THR A 69 -14.71 14.51 5.19
C THR A 69 -15.60 13.82 4.17
N VAL A 70 -15.03 12.82 3.51
CA VAL A 70 -15.77 12.01 2.56
C VAL A 70 -16.80 11.23 3.34
N GLU A 71 -18.06 11.37 2.96
CA GLU A 71 -19.14 10.61 3.58
C GLU A 71 -19.10 9.17 3.05
N TRP A 72 -18.89 8.23 3.95
CA TRP A 72 -18.92 6.80 3.66
C TRP A 72 -20.29 6.24 4.02
N SER A 73 -21.03 5.76 3.05
CA SER A 73 -22.41 5.26 3.23
C SER A 73 -22.47 3.73 3.19
N SER A 74 -23.52 3.16 3.73
CA SER A 74 -23.86 1.77 3.44
C SER A 74 -24.55 1.69 2.07
N PRO A 75 -24.22 0.70 1.23
CA PRO A 75 -24.88 0.56 -0.06
C PRO A 75 -26.38 0.22 0.13
N VAL A 76 -27.22 0.84 -0.68
CA VAL A 76 -28.66 0.57 -0.67
C VAL A 76 -29.05 -0.10 -2.00
N GLY A 77 -29.68 -1.26 -1.93
CA GLY A 77 -30.14 -2.00 -3.11
C GLY A 77 -29.02 -2.63 -3.94
N THR A 78 -29.31 -2.90 -5.21
CA THR A 78 -28.36 -3.50 -6.16
C THR A 78 -27.30 -2.47 -6.55
N LEU A 79 -26.03 -2.86 -6.45
CA LEU A 79 -24.91 -2.02 -6.87
C LEU A 79 -24.89 -1.90 -8.39
N SER A 80 -24.95 -0.66 -8.86
CA SER A 80 -24.71 -0.32 -10.26
C SER A 80 -23.41 0.48 -10.35
N LEU A 81 -22.53 0.11 -11.25
CA LEU A 81 -21.23 0.78 -11.48
C LEU A 81 -21.20 1.24 -12.94
N SER A 82 -21.18 2.55 -13.15
CA SER A 82 -21.05 3.16 -14.47
C SER A 82 -19.59 3.16 -14.92
N GLU A 83 -19.32 3.37 -16.21
CA GLU A 83 -17.97 3.44 -16.76
C GLU A 83 -17.18 4.66 -16.26
N ASP A 84 -17.87 5.73 -15.86
CA ASP A 84 -17.27 6.96 -15.32
C ASP A 84 -17.17 6.97 -13.79
N GLU A 85 -17.62 5.92 -13.10
CA GLU A 85 -17.56 5.80 -11.64
C GLU A 85 -16.37 4.94 -11.19
N VAL A 86 -15.85 5.30 -10.01
CA VAL A 86 -15.00 4.44 -9.19
C VAL A 86 -15.65 4.30 -7.82
N HIS A 87 -15.94 3.08 -7.43
CA HIS A 87 -16.47 2.77 -6.12
C HIS A 87 -15.33 2.42 -5.16
N LEU A 88 -15.27 3.15 -4.06
CA LEU A 88 -14.30 2.94 -2.99
C LEU A 88 -15.02 2.33 -1.79
N TRP A 89 -14.49 1.23 -1.30
CA TRP A 89 -14.98 0.56 -0.11
C TRP A 89 -13.94 0.65 0.98
N ARG A 90 -14.33 0.99 2.18
CA ARG A 90 -13.48 0.82 3.35
C ARG A 90 -14.04 -0.24 4.28
N ALA A 91 -13.16 -0.98 4.93
CA ALA A 91 -13.52 -2.03 5.87
C ALA A 91 -12.54 -2.10 7.04
N SER A 92 -13.07 -2.32 8.24
CA SER A 92 -12.25 -2.75 9.37
C SER A 92 -11.84 -4.20 9.17
N LEU A 93 -10.56 -4.51 9.37
CA LEU A 93 -10.05 -5.88 9.39
C LEU A 93 -10.15 -6.52 10.76
N ALA A 94 -10.41 -5.73 11.81
CA ALA A 94 -10.75 -6.22 13.14
C ALA A 94 -12.24 -6.63 13.16
N VAL A 95 -12.50 -7.82 12.66
CA VAL A 95 -13.83 -8.45 12.66
C VAL A 95 -13.95 -9.46 13.80
N ASP A 96 -15.18 -9.74 14.23
CA ASP A 96 -15.39 -10.77 15.24
C ASP A 96 -15.06 -12.19 14.71
N PRO A 97 -14.83 -13.18 15.62
CA PRO A 97 -14.44 -14.53 15.20
C PRO A 97 -15.45 -15.23 14.30
N SER A 98 -16.76 -14.94 14.42
CA SER A 98 -17.81 -15.53 13.58
C SER A 98 -17.71 -14.98 12.16
N ALA A 99 -17.60 -13.67 12.03
CA ALA A 99 -17.38 -13.00 10.73
C ALA A 99 -16.07 -13.46 10.08
N LEU A 100 -14.97 -13.57 10.85
CA LEU A 100 -13.70 -14.08 10.35
C LEU A 100 -13.84 -15.51 9.82
N GLY A 101 -14.55 -16.39 10.55
CA GLY A 101 -14.83 -17.75 10.13
C GLY A 101 -15.62 -17.80 8.82
N HIS A 102 -16.62 -16.95 8.68
CA HIS A 102 -17.40 -16.82 7.46
C HIS A 102 -16.52 -16.32 6.29
N LEU A 103 -15.76 -15.25 6.48
CA LEU A 103 -14.83 -14.74 5.47
C LEU A 103 -13.81 -15.80 5.05
N LYS A 104 -13.25 -16.55 6.01
CA LYS A 104 -12.33 -17.66 5.73
C LYS A 104 -12.95 -18.71 4.83
N SER A 105 -14.24 -19.03 5.00
CA SER A 105 -14.94 -20.03 4.17
C SER A 105 -15.12 -19.61 2.72
N THR A 106 -14.92 -18.33 2.38
CA THR A 106 -15.00 -17.81 1.01
C THR A 106 -13.67 -17.89 0.27
N LEU A 107 -12.55 -18.15 0.95
CA LEU A 107 -11.21 -18.15 0.38
C LEU A 107 -10.96 -19.39 -0.48
N ALA A 108 -10.23 -19.21 -1.56
CA ALA A 108 -9.70 -20.31 -2.36
C ALA A 108 -8.56 -21.04 -1.64
N GLN A 109 -8.27 -22.27 -2.03
CA GLN A 109 -7.26 -23.12 -1.39
C GLN A 109 -5.87 -22.45 -1.34
N ASN A 110 -5.44 -21.82 -2.42
CA ASN A 110 -4.15 -21.13 -2.48
C ASN A 110 -4.09 -19.89 -1.54
N GLU A 111 -5.22 -19.23 -1.28
CA GLU A 111 -5.30 -18.13 -0.32
C GLU A 111 -5.25 -18.65 1.12
N LEU A 112 -5.87 -19.80 1.40
CA LEU A 112 -5.77 -20.47 2.70
C LEU A 112 -4.33 -20.91 2.98
N GLU A 113 -3.67 -21.53 2.01
CA GLU A 113 -2.26 -21.91 2.11
C GLU A 113 -1.35 -20.70 2.34
N ARG A 114 -1.67 -19.56 1.74
CA ARG A 114 -0.96 -18.30 1.99
C ARG A 114 -1.20 -17.79 3.40
N ALA A 115 -2.44 -17.85 3.89
CA ALA A 115 -2.79 -17.47 5.26
C ALA A 115 -1.98 -18.27 6.29
N GLU A 116 -1.75 -19.55 6.05
CA GLU A 116 -0.97 -20.45 6.94
C GLU A 116 0.52 -20.09 7.03
N ARG A 117 1.05 -19.31 6.08
CA ARG A 117 2.46 -18.87 6.11
C ARG A 117 2.71 -17.67 7.04
N PHE A 118 1.68 -17.02 7.54
CA PHE A 118 1.84 -15.93 8.50
C PHE A 118 2.27 -16.46 9.86
N ILE A 119 3.32 -15.86 10.41
CA ILE A 119 3.88 -16.27 11.71
C ILE A 119 2.98 -15.79 12.86
N PHE A 120 2.38 -14.61 12.72
CA PHE A 120 1.56 -14.00 13.77
C PHE A 120 0.08 -14.10 13.43
N ASP A 121 -0.71 -14.54 14.40
CA ASP A 121 -2.16 -14.69 14.26
C ASP A 121 -2.87 -13.40 13.81
N PRO A 122 -2.55 -12.19 14.35
CA PRO A 122 -3.18 -10.97 13.88
C PRO A 122 -2.95 -10.66 12.40
N ASP A 123 -1.75 -10.94 11.88
CA ASP A 123 -1.42 -10.71 10.46
C ASP A 123 -2.17 -11.70 9.57
N ARG A 124 -2.25 -12.97 10.00
CA ARG A 124 -3.04 -14.00 9.34
C ARG A 124 -4.52 -13.61 9.29
N ASP A 125 -5.07 -13.19 10.42
CA ASP A 125 -6.48 -12.86 10.54
C ASP A 125 -6.82 -11.61 9.70
N HIS A 126 -5.95 -10.60 9.68
CA HIS A 126 -6.08 -9.44 8.78
C HIS A 126 -6.02 -9.86 7.30
N PHE A 127 -5.14 -10.77 6.93
CA PHE A 127 -5.08 -11.29 5.56
C PHE A 127 -6.39 -12.00 5.18
N ILE A 128 -6.88 -12.91 6.05
CA ILE A 128 -8.15 -13.63 5.82
C ILE A 128 -9.30 -12.62 5.69
N ALA A 129 -9.39 -11.66 6.60
CA ALA A 129 -10.42 -10.63 6.56
C ALA A 129 -10.35 -9.81 5.26
N ALA A 130 -9.18 -9.30 4.90
CA ALA A 130 -9.00 -8.50 3.69
C ALA A 130 -9.40 -9.27 2.41
N ARG A 131 -8.98 -10.53 2.29
CA ARG A 131 -9.31 -11.37 1.12
C ARG A 131 -10.78 -11.77 1.09
N GLY A 132 -11.35 -12.18 2.22
CA GLY A 132 -12.77 -12.53 2.31
C GLY A 132 -13.68 -11.33 2.03
N ILE A 133 -13.36 -10.15 2.57
CA ILE A 133 -14.07 -8.91 2.28
C ILE A 133 -13.97 -8.54 0.80
N LEU A 134 -12.79 -8.65 0.19
CA LEU A 134 -12.62 -8.41 -1.24
C LEU A 134 -13.55 -9.33 -2.06
N ARG A 135 -13.60 -10.62 -1.73
CA ARG A 135 -14.47 -11.59 -2.40
C ARG A 135 -15.94 -11.28 -2.22
N ASP A 136 -16.36 -10.90 -1.01
CA ASP A 136 -17.73 -10.50 -0.73
C ASP A 136 -18.13 -9.25 -1.54
N VAL A 137 -17.28 -8.20 -1.50
CA VAL A 137 -17.52 -6.98 -2.26
C VAL A 137 -17.60 -7.27 -3.76
N LEU A 138 -16.67 -8.03 -4.32
CA LEU A 138 -16.69 -8.39 -5.74
C LEU A 138 -17.92 -9.26 -6.09
N GLY A 139 -18.31 -10.18 -5.22
CA GLY A 139 -19.51 -11.00 -5.39
C GLY A 139 -20.79 -10.18 -5.56
N ARG A 140 -20.89 -9.05 -4.82
CA ARG A 140 -22.03 -8.12 -4.94
C ARG A 140 -22.13 -7.48 -6.34
N TYR A 141 -20.99 -7.16 -7.00
CA TYR A 141 -20.97 -6.62 -8.36
C TYR A 141 -21.16 -7.70 -9.43
N LEU A 142 -20.62 -8.89 -9.20
CA LEU A 142 -20.68 -10.01 -10.13
C LEU A 142 -21.98 -10.81 -10.00
N GLN A 143 -22.75 -10.55 -8.95
CA GLN A 143 -23.98 -11.30 -8.59
C GLN A 143 -23.71 -12.82 -8.50
N CYS A 144 -22.59 -13.18 -7.88
CA CYS A 144 -22.16 -14.56 -7.66
C CYS A 144 -21.71 -14.79 -6.22
N ALA A 145 -21.64 -16.05 -5.83
CA ALA A 145 -21.15 -16.43 -4.52
C ALA A 145 -19.63 -16.09 -4.41
N PRO A 146 -19.16 -15.47 -3.30
CA PRO A 146 -17.78 -15.02 -3.13
C PRO A 146 -16.72 -16.12 -3.39
N GLN A 147 -16.99 -17.35 -2.99
CA GLN A 147 -16.10 -18.50 -3.18
C GLN A 147 -15.93 -18.94 -4.63
N THR A 148 -16.84 -18.53 -5.53
CA THR A 148 -16.77 -18.89 -6.96
C THR A 148 -15.92 -17.93 -7.79
N ILE A 149 -15.39 -16.87 -7.17
CA ILE A 149 -14.57 -15.89 -7.87
C ILE A 149 -13.15 -16.47 -8.05
N ASP A 150 -12.73 -16.60 -9.28
CA ASP A 150 -11.37 -17.01 -9.62
C ASP A 150 -10.50 -15.78 -9.91
N PHE A 151 -9.35 -15.72 -9.23
CA PHE A 151 -8.34 -14.71 -9.49
C PHE A 151 -7.23 -15.25 -10.38
N VAL A 152 -6.87 -14.44 -11.36
CA VAL A 152 -5.66 -14.61 -12.16
C VAL A 152 -4.68 -13.52 -11.80
N TYR A 153 -3.40 -13.80 -11.95
CA TYR A 153 -2.36 -12.85 -11.58
C TYR A 153 -1.59 -12.42 -12.83
N GLY A 154 -1.47 -11.12 -13.01
CA GLY A 154 -0.64 -10.55 -14.07
C GLY A 154 0.84 -10.92 -13.90
N ALA A 155 1.67 -10.62 -14.89
CA ALA A 155 3.10 -10.93 -14.88
C ALA A 155 3.85 -10.35 -13.66
N ARG A 156 3.30 -9.31 -13.04
CA ARG A 156 3.85 -8.63 -11.87
C ARG A 156 3.04 -8.91 -10.58
N GLY A 157 2.17 -9.90 -10.57
CA GLY A 157 1.41 -10.30 -9.40
C GLY A 157 0.15 -9.48 -9.10
N LYS A 158 -0.21 -8.46 -9.92
CA LYS A 158 -1.49 -7.76 -9.76
C LYS A 158 -2.65 -8.72 -9.97
N PRO A 159 -3.53 -8.91 -8.96
CA PRO A 159 -4.68 -9.79 -9.12
C PRO A 159 -5.73 -9.17 -10.05
N ALA A 160 -6.37 -10.01 -10.83
CA ALA A 160 -7.50 -9.69 -11.67
C ALA A 160 -8.54 -10.80 -11.57
N ILE A 161 -9.81 -10.49 -11.86
CA ILE A 161 -10.85 -11.51 -11.95
C ILE A 161 -10.65 -12.26 -13.27
N SER A 162 -10.81 -13.58 -13.24
CA SER A 162 -10.85 -14.41 -14.44
C SER A 162 -12.14 -14.09 -15.24
N ASN A 163 -12.04 -13.11 -16.14
CA ASN A 163 -13.15 -12.57 -16.91
C ASN A 163 -13.34 -13.26 -18.27
N ALA A 164 -13.18 -14.58 -18.36
CA ALA A 164 -13.39 -15.30 -19.60
C ALA A 164 -14.80 -15.03 -20.16
N GLY A 165 -14.90 -14.12 -21.13
CA GLY A 165 -16.15 -13.80 -21.83
C GLY A 165 -16.92 -12.56 -21.34
N SER A 166 -16.47 -11.81 -20.34
CA SER A 166 -17.13 -10.56 -19.95
C SER A 166 -16.86 -9.45 -20.97
N ARG A 167 -17.93 -8.80 -21.47
CA ARG A 167 -17.81 -7.62 -22.34
C ARG A 167 -17.32 -6.37 -21.58
N HIS A 168 -17.55 -6.31 -20.27
CA HIS A 168 -17.25 -5.17 -19.42
C HIS A 168 -16.54 -5.65 -18.14
N PRO A 169 -15.23 -5.94 -18.21
CA PRO A 169 -14.49 -6.51 -17.08
C PRO A 169 -14.43 -5.54 -15.90
N LEU A 170 -14.71 -6.05 -14.71
CA LEU A 170 -14.41 -5.33 -13.48
C LEU A 170 -12.91 -5.30 -13.25
N ARG A 171 -12.41 -4.13 -12.86
CA ARG A 171 -11.06 -3.91 -12.34
C ARG A 171 -11.16 -3.58 -10.86
N PHE A 172 -10.21 -4.04 -10.10
CA PHE A 172 -10.15 -3.75 -8.69
C PHE A 172 -8.70 -3.59 -8.21
N ASN A 173 -8.56 -2.93 -7.08
CA ASN A 173 -7.32 -2.93 -6.32
C ASN A 173 -7.63 -2.87 -4.83
N LEU A 174 -6.84 -3.53 -4.02
CA LEU A 174 -6.95 -3.61 -2.57
C LEU A 174 -5.66 -3.09 -1.94
N SER A 175 -5.77 -2.23 -0.94
CA SER A 175 -4.68 -1.90 -0.04
C SER A 175 -5.17 -1.93 1.40
N HIS A 176 -4.29 -2.23 2.34
CA HIS A 176 -4.62 -2.23 3.76
C HIS A 176 -3.43 -1.82 4.62
N SER A 177 -3.71 -1.15 5.72
CA SER A 177 -2.71 -0.74 6.71
C SER A 177 -3.35 -0.73 8.10
N HIS A 178 -2.66 -1.29 9.10
CA HIS A 178 -3.04 -1.23 10.53
C HIS A 178 -4.53 -1.46 10.83
N GLY A 179 -5.10 -2.50 10.22
CA GLY A 179 -6.48 -2.91 10.49
C GLY A 179 -7.56 -2.20 9.66
N LEU A 180 -7.19 -1.34 8.72
CA LEU A 180 -8.09 -0.72 7.75
C LEU A 180 -7.76 -1.20 6.34
N ALA A 181 -8.75 -1.67 5.60
CA ALA A 181 -8.65 -1.95 4.17
C ALA A 181 -9.43 -0.92 3.34
N VAL A 182 -8.90 -0.62 2.15
CA VAL A 182 -9.59 0.15 1.12
C VAL A 182 -9.55 -0.63 -0.18
N ILE A 183 -10.73 -0.81 -0.80
CA ILE A 183 -10.90 -1.52 -2.07
C ILE A 183 -11.46 -0.54 -3.07
N GLY A 184 -10.83 -0.44 -4.23
CA GLY A 184 -11.37 0.29 -5.37
C GLY A 184 -11.88 -0.65 -6.44
N ILE A 185 -13.01 -0.27 -7.03
CA ILE A 185 -13.65 -1.02 -8.12
C ILE A 185 -14.00 -0.05 -9.24
N ALA A 186 -13.61 -0.41 -10.45
CA ALA A 186 -13.95 0.32 -11.67
C ALA A 186 -14.37 -0.66 -12.77
N ARG A 187 -15.04 -0.14 -13.78
CA ARG A 187 -15.38 -0.89 -14.99
C ARG A 187 -14.41 -0.52 -16.11
N GLU A 188 -13.76 -1.53 -16.69
CA GLU A 188 -12.83 -1.42 -17.84
C GLU A 188 -11.59 -0.53 -17.64
N ARG A 189 -11.48 0.19 -16.55
CA ARG A 189 -10.37 1.11 -16.28
C ARG A 189 -9.39 0.54 -15.27
N GLU A 190 -8.13 0.65 -15.56
CA GLU A 190 -7.10 0.32 -14.57
C GLU A 190 -7.15 1.30 -13.41
N LEU A 191 -6.92 0.77 -12.21
CA LEU A 191 -6.82 1.57 -10.99
C LEU A 191 -5.81 0.98 -10.03
N GLY A 192 -5.31 1.84 -9.15
CA GLY A 192 -4.47 1.48 -8.02
C GLY A 192 -4.87 2.28 -6.79
N ILE A 193 -4.80 1.65 -5.64
CA ILE A 193 -5.11 2.25 -4.34
C ILE A 193 -3.97 1.98 -3.39
N ASP A 194 -3.65 2.97 -2.58
CA ASP A 194 -2.83 2.78 -1.41
C ASP A 194 -3.41 3.49 -0.20
N VAL A 195 -3.29 2.87 0.98
CA VAL A 195 -3.72 3.41 2.27
C VAL A 195 -2.64 3.15 3.31
N GLU A 196 -2.34 4.18 4.10
CA GLU A 196 -1.39 4.07 5.20
C GLU A 196 -1.88 4.78 6.46
N MET A 197 -1.61 4.18 7.62
CA MET A 197 -1.77 4.86 8.88
C MET A 197 -0.58 5.79 9.11
N ILE A 198 -0.84 7.06 9.43
CA ILE A 198 0.20 8.03 9.78
C ILE A 198 0.76 7.65 11.14
N ARG A 199 2.08 7.46 11.21
CA ARG A 199 2.81 7.11 12.42
C ARG A 199 3.80 8.20 12.78
N PRO A 200 3.58 8.95 13.85
CA PRO A 200 4.37 10.13 14.20
C PRO A 200 5.88 9.89 14.36
N ASN A 201 6.26 8.70 14.83
CA ASN A 201 7.68 8.35 15.09
C ASN A 201 8.27 7.45 14.01
N PHE A 202 7.72 7.52 12.81
CA PHE A 202 8.21 6.72 11.71
C PHE A 202 9.52 7.28 11.14
N ALA A 203 10.55 6.43 11.02
CA ALA A 203 11.83 6.81 10.42
C ALA A 203 11.69 6.98 8.90
N SER A 204 11.02 8.07 8.49
CA SER A 204 10.68 8.35 7.10
C SER A 204 11.88 8.77 6.25
N GLU A 205 12.93 9.35 6.87
CA GLU A 205 14.05 9.95 6.15
C GLU A 205 14.85 8.95 5.31
N GLU A 206 15.17 7.77 5.87
CA GLU A 206 15.92 6.73 5.14
C GLU A 206 15.11 6.16 3.95
N ILE A 207 13.79 6.05 4.12
CA ILE A 207 12.89 5.56 3.08
C ILE A 207 12.72 6.62 1.99
N ALA A 208 12.51 7.88 2.38
CA ALA A 208 12.44 9.00 1.44
C ALA A 208 13.72 9.08 0.59
N LYS A 209 14.88 9.04 1.20
CA LYS A 209 16.19 9.05 0.48
C LYS A 209 16.35 7.90 -0.51
N ARG A 210 15.66 6.79 -0.31
CA ARG A 210 15.78 5.61 -1.16
C ARG A 210 14.78 5.57 -2.30
N TYR A 211 13.59 6.15 -2.10
CA TYR A 211 12.45 5.93 -2.98
C TYR A 211 11.84 7.22 -3.56
N PHE A 212 12.12 8.38 -2.96
CA PHE A 212 11.58 9.64 -3.43
C PHE A 212 12.53 10.29 -4.43
N SER A 213 11.99 11.08 -5.34
CA SER A 213 12.81 11.89 -6.24
C SER A 213 13.54 12.99 -5.46
N ALA A 214 14.61 13.55 -6.06
CA ALA A 214 15.33 14.66 -5.45
C ALA A 214 14.41 15.85 -5.15
N LYS A 215 13.45 16.14 -6.06
CA LYS A 215 12.46 17.21 -5.90
C LYS A 215 11.53 16.96 -4.71
N GLU A 216 11.07 15.73 -4.53
CA GLU A 216 10.20 15.36 -3.42
C GLU A 216 10.94 15.38 -2.07
N ILE A 217 12.22 15.00 -2.06
CA ILE A 217 13.08 15.10 -0.86
C ILE A 217 13.24 16.58 -0.46
N ASP A 218 13.52 17.45 -1.41
CA ASP A 218 13.66 18.89 -1.18
C ASP A 218 12.34 19.49 -0.69
N GLU A 219 11.22 19.15 -1.34
CA GLU A 219 9.88 19.61 -0.93
C GLU A 219 9.54 19.12 0.49
N LEU A 220 9.79 17.84 0.80
CA LEU A 220 9.53 17.25 2.12
C LEU A 220 10.36 17.93 3.21
N SER A 221 11.65 18.16 2.97
CA SER A 221 12.55 18.82 3.94
C SER A 221 12.23 20.30 4.12
N GLY A 222 11.62 20.95 3.13
CA GLY A 222 11.14 22.32 3.18
C GLY A 222 9.81 22.51 3.94
N LEU A 223 9.08 21.44 4.24
CA LEU A 223 7.87 21.52 5.03
C LEU A 223 8.18 21.86 6.49
N PRO A 224 7.27 22.59 7.20
CA PRO A 224 7.30 22.63 8.66
C PRO A 224 7.39 21.23 9.26
N VAL A 225 8.19 21.06 10.32
CA VAL A 225 8.52 19.76 10.91
C VAL A 225 7.27 18.96 11.30
N GLU A 226 6.22 19.64 11.77
CA GLU A 226 4.93 19.05 12.13
C GLU A 226 4.13 18.51 10.93
N LEU A 227 4.50 18.89 9.70
CA LEU A 227 3.88 18.46 8.46
C LEU A 227 4.68 17.40 7.72
N GLN A 228 5.95 17.22 8.06
CA GLN A 228 6.84 16.31 7.31
C GLN A 228 6.37 14.85 7.36
N THR A 229 5.87 14.40 8.51
CA THR A 229 5.33 13.03 8.62
C THR A 229 4.11 12.83 7.73
N GLU A 230 3.15 13.77 7.73
CA GLU A 230 1.99 13.69 6.85
C GLU A 230 2.41 13.78 5.38
N GLY A 231 3.30 14.74 5.04
CA GLY A 231 3.84 14.90 3.70
C GLY A 231 4.51 13.62 3.17
N PHE A 232 5.29 12.93 4.02
CA PHE A 232 5.87 11.65 3.68
C PHE A 232 4.81 10.60 3.31
N PHE A 233 3.78 10.42 4.16
CA PHE A 233 2.75 9.43 3.90
C PHE A 233 1.87 9.78 2.69
N LEU A 234 1.65 11.08 2.42
CA LEU A 234 0.97 11.54 1.19
C LEU A 234 1.80 11.20 -0.06
N CYS A 235 3.10 11.47 -0.04
CA CYS A 235 4.00 11.11 -1.14
C CYS A 235 3.98 9.60 -1.37
N TRP A 236 4.18 8.83 -0.32
CA TRP A 236 4.24 7.38 -0.36
C TRP A 236 2.97 6.77 -0.96
N THR A 237 1.80 7.09 -0.39
CA THR A 237 0.52 6.52 -0.85
C THR A 237 0.21 6.90 -2.31
N ARG A 238 0.58 8.11 -2.74
CA ARG A 238 0.40 8.55 -4.13
C ARG A 238 1.28 7.78 -5.10
N LYS A 239 2.54 7.55 -4.75
CA LYS A 239 3.48 6.76 -5.55
C LYS A 239 3.05 5.30 -5.64
N GLU A 240 2.72 4.68 -4.51
CA GLU A 240 2.24 3.30 -4.45
C GLU A 240 0.94 3.12 -5.24
N ALA A 241 -0.02 4.03 -5.11
CA ALA A 241 -1.26 3.97 -5.89
C ALA A 241 -0.99 4.03 -7.40
N TYR A 242 -0.03 4.86 -7.84
CA TYR A 242 0.33 4.93 -9.25
C TYR A 242 0.96 3.64 -9.78
N ILE A 243 1.96 3.08 -9.09
CA ILE A 243 2.58 1.82 -9.56
C ILE A 243 1.63 0.62 -9.49
N LYS A 244 0.67 0.63 -8.54
CA LYS A 244 -0.42 -0.35 -8.50
C LYS A 244 -1.41 -0.17 -9.66
N ALA A 245 -1.69 1.08 -10.06
CA ALA A 245 -2.54 1.36 -11.21
C ALA A 245 -1.92 0.84 -12.52
N THR A 246 -0.66 1.14 -12.74
CA THR A 246 0.07 0.66 -13.94
C THR A 246 0.21 -0.85 -14.00
N GLY A 247 0.21 -1.52 -12.84
CA GLY A 247 0.42 -2.96 -12.74
C GLY A 247 1.89 -3.39 -12.87
N GLU A 248 2.82 -2.44 -12.99
CA GLU A 248 4.26 -2.71 -13.12
C GLU A 248 4.96 -2.90 -11.77
N GLY A 249 4.30 -2.51 -10.68
CA GLY A 249 4.88 -2.59 -9.34
C GLY A 249 6.23 -1.88 -9.24
N LEU A 250 7.12 -2.37 -8.41
CA LEU A 250 8.45 -1.79 -8.18
C LEU A 250 9.42 -1.89 -9.36
N HIS A 251 8.97 -2.33 -10.55
CA HIS A 251 9.77 -2.24 -11.77
C HIS A 251 9.82 -0.80 -12.30
N ILE A 252 8.83 0.02 -11.92
CA ILE A 252 8.94 1.47 -12.08
C ILE A 252 9.73 1.99 -10.87
N PRO A 253 10.93 2.54 -11.06
CA PRO A 253 11.65 3.17 -9.96
C PRO A 253 10.83 4.31 -9.39
N LEU A 254 10.59 4.31 -8.09
CA LEU A 254 9.72 5.31 -7.46
C LEU A 254 10.29 6.73 -7.57
N ASP A 255 11.60 6.90 -7.72
CA ASP A 255 12.28 8.17 -7.93
C ASP A 255 12.25 8.68 -9.38
N SER A 256 11.69 7.89 -10.33
CA SER A 256 11.60 8.24 -11.75
C SER A 256 10.42 9.14 -12.14
N PHE A 257 9.52 9.42 -11.21
CA PHE A 257 8.37 10.30 -11.39
C PHE A 257 8.07 11.06 -10.09
N ASP A 258 7.36 12.19 -10.19
CA ASP A 258 7.03 13.02 -9.04
C ASP A 258 5.54 12.98 -8.71
N VAL A 259 5.25 13.10 -7.43
CA VAL A 259 3.91 13.44 -6.93
C VAL A 259 4.02 14.65 -5.99
N SER A 260 2.98 15.48 -5.92
CA SER A 260 2.91 16.51 -4.88
C SER A 260 2.81 15.85 -3.50
N LEU A 261 3.32 16.48 -2.45
CA LEU A 261 3.29 15.92 -1.11
C LEU A 261 2.85 16.90 -0.02
N THR A 262 2.76 18.19 -0.33
CA THR A 262 2.36 19.21 0.64
C THR A 262 0.92 18.97 1.10
N PRO A 263 0.67 18.83 2.43
CA PRO A 263 -0.66 18.66 2.99
C PRO A 263 -1.60 19.82 2.64
N GLY A 264 -2.86 19.51 2.32
CA GLY A 264 -3.88 20.50 1.96
C GLY A 264 -3.84 20.96 0.50
N LEU A 265 -2.81 20.65 -0.27
CA LEU A 265 -2.75 20.94 -1.69
C LEU A 265 -3.39 19.83 -2.54
N ARG A 266 -3.85 20.23 -3.73
CA ARG A 266 -4.38 19.27 -4.71
C ARG A 266 -3.32 18.22 -5.06
N PRO A 267 -3.67 16.94 -5.08
CA PRO A 267 -2.76 15.90 -5.52
C PRO A 267 -2.45 16.02 -7.02
N GLU A 268 -1.17 15.96 -7.35
CA GLU A 268 -0.64 16.02 -8.71
C GLU A 268 0.30 14.85 -8.98
N LEU A 269 0.24 14.31 -10.18
CA LEU A 269 1.14 13.29 -10.71
C LEU A 269 1.90 13.88 -11.90
N ASN A 270 3.21 13.78 -11.88
CA ASN A 270 4.09 14.17 -12.97
C ASN A 270 4.91 12.95 -13.44
N SER A 271 4.36 12.23 -14.39
CA SER A 271 4.97 11.07 -15.04
C SER A 271 4.92 11.24 -16.56
N SER A 272 5.67 10.41 -17.29
CA SER A 272 5.71 10.44 -18.77
C SER A 272 4.33 10.20 -19.41
N ASP A 273 3.45 9.48 -18.71
CA ASP A 273 2.09 9.13 -19.15
C ASP A 273 0.99 9.78 -18.30
N ARG A 274 1.30 10.89 -17.61
CA ARG A 274 0.39 11.59 -16.70
C ARG A 274 -0.99 11.88 -17.28
N SER A 275 -1.10 12.08 -18.59
CA SER A 275 -2.38 12.34 -19.27
C SER A 275 -3.34 11.15 -19.26
N ARG A 276 -2.81 9.95 -19.03
CA ARG A 276 -3.57 8.72 -18.91
C ARG A 276 -4.25 8.59 -17.54
N TRP A 277 -3.70 9.24 -16.51
CA TRP A 277 -4.04 8.96 -15.12
C TRP A 277 -4.66 10.16 -14.40
N SER A 278 -5.58 9.88 -13.52
CA SER A 278 -6.10 10.83 -12.54
C SER A 278 -5.73 10.38 -11.13
N LEU A 279 -5.19 11.30 -10.32
CA LEU A 279 -4.81 11.07 -8.93
C LEU A 279 -5.77 11.81 -7.99
N ARG A 280 -6.23 11.11 -6.96
CA ARG A 280 -7.03 11.66 -5.86
C ARG A 280 -6.45 11.19 -4.53
N SER A 281 -6.50 12.06 -3.51
CA SER A 281 -6.23 11.68 -2.12
C SER A 281 -7.52 11.66 -1.32
N LEU A 282 -7.57 10.82 -0.31
CA LEU A 282 -8.71 10.68 0.59
C LEU A 282 -8.24 10.33 2.00
N VAL A 283 -9.10 10.61 2.97
CA VAL A 283 -8.90 10.24 4.38
C VAL A 283 -9.95 9.19 4.71
N PRO A 284 -9.61 7.90 4.64
CA PRO A 284 -10.58 6.82 4.85
C PRO A 284 -10.97 6.63 6.33
N GLY A 285 -10.23 7.25 7.24
CA GLY A 285 -10.46 7.19 8.67
C GLY A 285 -9.48 8.09 9.41
N PHE A 286 -9.75 8.33 10.70
CA PHE A 286 -8.88 9.15 11.54
C PHE A 286 -7.46 8.55 11.59
N GLY A 287 -6.45 9.36 11.32
CA GLY A 287 -5.04 8.95 11.32
C GLY A 287 -4.58 8.19 10.06
N TYR A 288 -5.43 8.09 9.04
CA TYR A 288 -5.07 7.46 7.77
C TYR A 288 -5.03 8.45 6.62
N VAL A 289 -4.15 8.19 5.67
CA VAL A 289 -4.15 8.81 4.35
C VAL A 289 -4.24 7.70 3.30
N ALA A 290 -4.89 8.02 2.18
CA ALA A 290 -4.95 7.11 1.06
C ALA A 290 -4.89 7.89 -0.25
N ALA A 291 -4.51 7.18 -1.31
CA ALA A 291 -4.56 7.70 -2.66
C ALA A 291 -5.21 6.68 -3.59
N VAL A 292 -5.92 7.18 -4.59
CA VAL A 292 -6.43 6.39 -5.71
C VAL A 292 -5.93 7.02 -7.01
N VAL A 293 -5.38 6.18 -7.87
CA VAL A 293 -5.02 6.50 -9.24
C VAL A 293 -5.92 5.68 -10.16
N GLY A 294 -6.60 6.35 -11.06
CA GLY A 294 -7.50 5.72 -12.03
C GLY A 294 -7.17 6.14 -13.45
N GLU A 295 -7.39 5.26 -14.40
CA GLU A 295 -7.22 5.54 -15.82
C GLU A 295 -8.29 6.51 -16.33
N GLY A 296 -7.89 7.49 -17.14
CA GLY A 296 -8.76 8.51 -17.71
C GLY A 296 -8.99 9.71 -16.79
N SER A 297 -9.91 10.59 -17.19
CA SER A 297 -10.30 11.75 -16.41
C SER A 297 -11.02 11.31 -15.13
N ALA A 298 -10.84 12.09 -14.07
CA ALA A 298 -11.36 11.79 -12.76
C ALA A 298 -12.87 11.56 -12.78
N SER A 299 -13.20 10.34 -12.58
CA SER A 299 -14.54 9.79 -12.47
C SER A 299 -15.21 10.23 -11.18
N GLN A 300 -16.47 10.04 -11.07
CA GLN A 300 -17.19 10.20 -9.82
C GLN A 300 -16.72 9.13 -8.84
N LEU A 301 -16.26 9.56 -7.65
CA LEU A 301 -15.91 8.64 -6.58
C LEU A 301 -17.15 8.43 -5.69
N ARG A 302 -17.54 7.19 -5.50
CA ARG A 302 -18.57 6.81 -4.51
C ARG A 302 -17.92 6.02 -3.38
N HIS A 303 -18.35 6.27 -2.17
CA HIS A 303 -17.68 5.78 -0.97
C HIS A 303 -18.62 4.94 -0.14
N PHE A 304 -18.22 3.70 0.14
CA PHE A 304 -19.04 2.71 0.84
C PHE A 304 -18.33 2.13 2.06
N ASN A 305 -19.09 1.95 3.14
CA ASN A 305 -18.67 1.10 4.26
C ASN A 305 -19.00 -0.36 3.93
N TRP A 306 -18.05 -1.22 4.09
CA TRP A 306 -18.33 -2.64 4.18
C TRP A 306 -18.79 -2.98 5.61
N ALA A 307 -19.82 -3.78 5.70
CA ALA A 307 -20.29 -4.43 6.93
C ALA A 307 -20.60 -5.91 6.60
N PRO A 308 -20.41 -6.81 7.57
CA PRO A 308 -20.71 -8.24 7.45
C PRO A 308 -22.17 -8.52 7.09
#